data_e66954e60a695f62b7625fc2c72893dc
#
_entry.id   e66954e60a695f62b7625fc2c72893dc
#
_cell.length_a   1.000
_cell.length_b   1.000
_cell.length_c   1.000
_cell.angle_alpha   90.00
_cell.angle_beta   90.00
_cell.angle_gamma   90.00
#
_symmetry.space_group_name_H-M   'P 1'
#
loop_
_entity.id
_entity.type
_entity.pdbx_description
1 polymer ?
#
loop_
_entity_poly.entity_id
_entity_poly.type
_entity_poly.pdbx_seq_one_letter_code
_entity_poly.pdbx_strand_id
1 'polypeptide(L)'
;MRFIHTADWHLGRYFHGVHLTEDQGTLLREQFLPLVKDEKVDAVVIAGDIYDRAVPPVEAVDLFSEILTKLVEQKVKVLYIAGNHDSAARIGFGSRLMEQSGVFVRGELSRDLSPVIFEDSYGEIAFQLFPYLDPGMVRQVFPASTEEMSLTGFNEANKLVVDEARKVLPEGMRSVAVAHAFLAGGQESDSERPLAVGGSGNVQPGIFKGYDYVALGHLHNPQQVGVPTVRYSGSLMKYSFNEAQTDKCVSVVDIDGEGEVSREDIPLHPARDVRRIRGEFESILSDDTAYPPSEDYIQADLTDKRRVLNVQEQLRRKFPNIMHINWAGLAAVREDMDLPTHKGMERQQLTDEEKFHQFFREKMGREMDEEERAVLAD
;
A
#
# COMPACT_ATOMS: atom_id res chain seq x y z
N MET A 1 -19.44 -0.53 -19.33
CA MET A 1 -18.05 0.03 -19.20
C MET A 1 -17.20 -0.99 -18.50
N ARG A 2 -16.12 -1.42 -19.19
CA ARG A 2 -15.15 -2.38 -18.63
C ARG A 2 -13.84 -1.68 -18.30
N PHE A 3 -13.33 -1.81 -17.09
CA PHE A 3 -12.08 -1.15 -16.70
C PHE A 3 -11.28 -1.98 -15.69
N ILE A 4 -9.96 -1.74 -15.65
CA ILE A 4 -9.09 -2.26 -14.60
C ILE A 4 -8.99 -1.24 -13.48
N HIS A 5 -9.20 -1.71 -12.24
CA HIS A 5 -8.89 -0.98 -11.02
C HIS A 5 -7.61 -1.55 -10.40
N THR A 6 -6.63 -0.68 -10.20
CA THR A 6 -5.34 -0.94 -9.53
C THR A 6 -4.98 0.25 -8.64
N ALA A 7 -4.06 0.08 -7.69
CA ALA A 7 -3.60 1.12 -6.77
C ALA A 7 -2.22 0.77 -6.19
N ASP A 8 -1.66 1.68 -5.43
CA ASP A 8 -0.53 1.43 -4.53
C ASP A 8 0.67 0.77 -5.25
N TRP A 9 1.04 1.38 -6.40
CA TRP A 9 2.16 0.90 -7.21
C TRP A 9 3.50 1.11 -6.52
N HIS A 10 3.63 2.19 -5.74
CA HIS A 10 4.84 2.55 -5.01
C HIS A 10 6.10 2.42 -5.85
N LEU A 11 6.08 2.94 -7.08
CA LEU A 11 7.24 2.88 -7.97
C LEU A 11 8.46 3.54 -7.32
N GLY A 12 9.60 2.85 -7.38
CA GLY A 12 10.81 3.30 -6.71
C GLY A 12 10.95 2.87 -5.26
N ARG A 13 10.12 1.93 -4.78
CA ARG A 13 10.18 1.42 -3.41
C ARG A 13 11.45 0.62 -3.14
N TYR A 14 11.96 0.78 -1.92
CA TYR A 14 13.00 -0.08 -1.36
C TYR A 14 12.40 -1.14 -0.43
N PHE A 15 12.81 -2.38 -0.62
CA PHE A 15 12.45 -3.51 0.25
C PHE A 15 13.72 -4.10 0.84
N HIS A 16 13.91 -3.96 2.16
CA HIS A 16 15.14 -4.39 2.86
C HIS A 16 16.46 -3.98 2.16
N GLY A 17 16.49 -2.77 1.60
CA GLY A 17 17.68 -2.23 0.92
C GLY A 17 17.79 -2.60 -0.57
N VAL A 18 16.88 -3.39 -1.11
CA VAL A 18 16.78 -3.68 -2.55
C VAL A 18 15.79 -2.73 -3.22
N HIS A 19 16.18 -2.15 -4.34
CA HIS A 19 15.36 -1.26 -5.14
C HIS A 19 14.46 -2.08 -6.08
N LEU A 20 13.14 -1.97 -5.92
CA LEU A 20 12.17 -2.85 -6.60
C LEU A 20 11.78 -2.39 -8.00
N THR A 21 12.26 -1.25 -8.50
CA THR A 21 11.79 -0.66 -9.77
C THR A 21 11.95 -1.61 -10.97
N GLU A 22 12.99 -2.44 -10.98
CA GLU A 22 13.20 -3.43 -12.05
C GLU A 22 12.10 -4.51 -12.02
N ASP A 23 11.81 -5.07 -10.84
CA ASP A 23 10.75 -6.07 -10.67
C ASP A 23 9.36 -5.49 -10.97
N GLN A 24 9.11 -4.26 -10.49
CA GLN A 24 7.89 -3.52 -10.82
C GLN A 24 7.77 -3.30 -12.33
N GLY A 25 8.86 -2.92 -12.99
CA GLY A 25 8.90 -2.74 -14.44
C GLY A 25 8.64 -4.02 -15.21
N THR A 26 9.24 -5.12 -14.80
CA THR A 26 9.02 -6.45 -15.41
C THR A 26 7.55 -6.86 -15.27
N LEU A 27 6.98 -6.74 -14.07
CA LEU A 27 5.57 -7.05 -13.83
C LEU A 27 4.62 -6.21 -14.69
N LEU A 28 4.87 -4.90 -14.77
CA LEU A 28 4.04 -3.99 -15.55
C LEU A 28 4.13 -4.26 -17.06
N ARG A 29 5.33 -4.52 -17.59
CA ARG A 29 5.54 -4.77 -19.03
C ARG A 29 5.06 -6.14 -19.46
N GLU A 30 5.32 -7.18 -18.67
CA GLU A 30 5.14 -8.57 -19.09
C GLU A 30 3.79 -9.16 -18.68
N GLN A 31 3.12 -8.57 -17.68
CA GLN A 31 1.82 -9.05 -17.23
C GLN A 31 0.74 -7.99 -17.33
N PHE A 32 0.94 -6.80 -16.71
CA PHE A 32 -0.11 -5.78 -16.66
C PHE A 32 -0.50 -5.24 -18.06
N LEU A 33 0.47 -4.80 -18.88
CA LEU A 33 0.16 -4.27 -20.21
C LEU A 33 -0.47 -5.32 -21.16
N PRO A 34 -0.01 -6.58 -21.21
CA PRO A 34 -0.71 -7.64 -21.93
C PRO A 34 -2.12 -7.89 -21.42
N LEU A 35 -2.31 -7.94 -20.10
CA LEU A 35 -3.62 -8.11 -19.47
C LEU A 35 -4.61 -7.01 -19.90
N VAL A 36 -4.20 -5.74 -19.85
CA VAL A 36 -5.03 -4.60 -20.31
C VAL A 36 -5.52 -4.83 -21.74
N LYS A 37 -4.66 -5.33 -22.62
CA LYS A 37 -5.00 -5.62 -24.02
C LYS A 37 -5.92 -6.84 -24.17
N ASP A 38 -5.63 -7.92 -23.44
CA ASP A 38 -6.36 -9.20 -23.56
C ASP A 38 -7.79 -9.05 -22.99
N GLU A 39 -7.95 -8.32 -21.89
CA GLU A 39 -9.23 -8.00 -21.27
C GLU A 39 -10.04 -6.95 -22.04
N LYS A 40 -9.45 -6.28 -23.02
CA LYS A 40 -10.09 -5.27 -23.89
C LYS A 40 -10.79 -4.19 -23.08
N VAL A 41 -10.15 -3.70 -22.04
CA VAL A 41 -10.74 -2.69 -21.17
C VAL A 41 -10.81 -1.32 -21.84
N ASP A 42 -11.85 -0.56 -21.50
CA ASP A 42 -12.04 0.81 -21.97
C ASP A 42 -11.13 1.78 -21.20
N ALA A 43 -10.85 1.46 -19.93
CA ALA A 43 -10.06 2.32 -19.05
C ALA A 43 -9.20 1.54 -18.03
N VAL A 44 -8.15 2.22 -17.53
CA VAL A 44 -7.38 1.84 -16.35
C VAL A 44 -7.54 2.92 -15.29
N VAL A 45 -7.92 2.52 -14.09
CA VAL A 45 -8.05 3.39 -12.90
C VAL A 45 -6.94 3.06 -11.92
N ILE A 46 -6.11 4.05 -11.57
CA ILE A 46 -5.03 3.92 -10.57
C ILE A 46 -5.41 4.78 -9.36
N ALA A 47 -5.81 4.14 -8.26
CA ALA A 47 -6.37 4.80 -7.09
C ALA A 47 -5.29 5.31 -6.10
N GLY A 48 -4.27 6.01 -6.59
CA GLY A 48 -3.24 6.67 -5.79
C GLY A 48 -2.01 5.83 -5.46
N ASP A 49 -1.08 6.45 -4.74
CA ASP A 49 0.24 5.94 -4.35
C ASP A 49 1.02 5.34 -5.54
N ILE A 50 1.15 6.18 -6.58
CA ILE A 50 1.89 5.85 -7.81
C ILE A 50 3.37 5.68 -7.48
N TYR A 51 3.92 6.62 -6.71
CA TYR A 51 5.31 6.60 -6.27
C TYR A 51 5.43 6.30 -4.78
N ASP A 52 6.53 5.67 -4.37
CA ASP A 52 6.81 5.36 -2.96
C ASP A 52 7.07 6.63 -2.11
N ARG A 53 7.43 7.74 -2.73
CA ARG A 53 7.74 9.00 -2.06
C ARG A 53 7.46 10.21 -2.93
N ALA A 54 7.20 11.35 -2.30
CA ALA A 54 6.90 12.63 -2.96
C ALA A 54 7.99 13.12 -3.94
N VAL A 55 9.24 12.69 -3.75
CA VAL A 55 10.36 12.91 -4.69
C VAL A 55 10.86 11.54 -5.15
N PRO A 56 10.24 10.97 -6.20
CA PRO A 56 10.61 9.65 -6.70
C PRO A 56 11.99 9.65 -7.36
N PRO A 57 12.68 8.50 -7.41
CA PRO A 57 13.88 8.35 -8.21
C PRO A 57 13.54 8.44 -9.71
N VAL A 58 14.52 8.84 -10.51
CA VAL A 58 14.33 9.07 -11.97
C VAL A 58 13.80 7.83 -12.67
N GLU A 59 14.33 6.66 -12.31
CA GLU A 59 13.94 5.38 -12.91
C GLU A 59 12.45 5.04 -12.68
N ALA A 60 11.90 5.46 -11.56
CA ALA A 60 10.47 5.28 -11.27
C ALA A 60 9.60 6.22 -12.12
N VAL A 61 10.08 7.47 -12.34
CA VAL A 61 9.40 8.45 -13.21
C VAL A 61 9.42 7.96 -14.65
N ASP A 62 10.57 7.49 -15.13
CA ASP A 62 10.73 6.96 -16.49
C ASP A 62 9.83 5.73 -16.70
N LEU A 63 9.79 4.81 -15.74
CA LEU A 63 8.91 3.64 -15.79
C LEU A 63 7.42 4.05 -15.88
N PHE A 64 6.96 4.96 -15.03
CA PHE A 64 5.57 5.41 -15.07
C PHE A 64 5.23 6.09 -16.40
N SER A 65 6.12 6.94 -16.90
CA SER A 65 5.98 7.57 -18.22
C SER A 65 5.90 6.56 -19.35
N GLU A 66 6.74 5.52 -19.32
CA GLU A 66 6.70 4.42 -20.29
C GLU A 66 5.34 3.70 -20.27
N ILE A 67 4.87 3.30 -19.07
CA ILE A 67 3.61 2.56 -18.94
C ILE A 67 2.42 3.42 -19.41
N LEU A 68 2.35 4.70 -19.01
CA LEU A 68 1.32 5.62 -19.48
C LEU A 68 1.33 5.73 -21.01
N THR A 69 2.51 5.88 -21.62
CA THR A 69 2.65 5.95 -23.07
C THR A 69 2.10 4.69 -23.75
N LYS A 70 2.43 3.50 -23.21
CA LYS A 70 1.94 2.24 -23.72
C LYS A 70 0.42 2.08 -23.61
N LEU A 71 -0.18 2.55 -22.52
CA LEU A 71 -1.64 2.54 -22.34
C LEU A 71 -2.32 3.47 -23.37
N VAL A 72 -1.77 4.68 -23.57
CA VAL A 72 -2.27 5.61 -24.59
C VAL A 72 -2.13 5.03 -26.01
N GLU A 73 -1.02 4.40 -26.33
CA GLU A 73 -0.81 3.69 -27.62
C GLU A 73 -1.86 2.58 -27.83
N GLN A 74 -2.29 1.90 -26.77
CA GLN A 74 -3.37 0.90 -26.80
C GLN A 74 -4.77 1.54 -26.89
N LYS A 75 -4.87 2.88 -26.86
CA LYS A 75 -6.13 3.65 -26.87
C LYS A 75 -7.00 3.42 -25.63
N VAL A 76 -6.40 3.01 -24.53
CA VAL A 76 -7.08 2.84 -23.24
C VAL A 76 -7.08 4.18 -22.52
N LYS A 77 -8.22 4.58 -21.95
CA LYS A 77 -8.31 5.76 -21.08
C LYS A 77 -7.60 5.47 -19.77
N VAL A 78 -6.89 6.46 -19.22
CA VAL A 78 -6.23 6.31 -17.93
C VAL A 78 -6.73 7.37 -16.97
N LEU A 79 -7.19 6.94 -15.79
CA LEU A 79 -7.61 7.84 -14.72
C LEU A 79 -6.70 7.56 -13.51
N TYR A 80 -6.09 8.59 -12.96
CA TYR A 80 -5.33 8.39 -11.73
C TYR A 80 -5.39 9.60 -10.79
N ILE A 81 -5.20 9.31 -9.51
CA ILE A 81 -5.20 10.30 -8.43
C ILE A 81 -3.89 10.24 -7.65
N ALA A 82 -3.59 11.30 -6.90
CA ALA A 82 -2.49 11.26 -5.94
C ALA A 82 -2.92 10.56 -4.65
N GLY A 83 -2.07 9.67 -4.12
CA GLY A 83 -2.17 9.10 -2.79
C GLY A 83 -1.40 9.89 -1.74
N ASN A 84 -1.25 9.32 -0.52
CA ASN A 84 -0.56 10.01 0.59
C ASN A 84 0.98 9.94 0.51
N HIS A 85 1.55 9.07 -0.32
CA HIS A 85 2.98 9.02 -0.61
C HIS A 85 3.38 9.98 -1.73
N ASP A 86 2.44 10.30 -2.62
CA ASP A 86 2.67 11.12 -3.79
C ASP A 86 2.84 12.61 -3.46
N SER A 87 3.52 13.33 -4.36
CA SER A 87 3.42 14.79 -4.39
C SER A 87 2.25 15.19 -5.29
N ALA A 88 1.18 15.69 -4.72
CA ALA A 88 -0.03 16.09 -5.44
C ALA A 88 0.27 17.03 -6.62
N ALA A 89 1.14 18.03 -6.43
CA ALA A 89 1.55 18.96 -7.48
C ALA A 89 2.36 18.28 -8.60
N ARG A 90 3.22 17.31 -8.28
CA ARG A 90 3.99 16.57 -9.30
C ARG A 90 3.11 15.62 -10.09
N ILE A 91 2.19 14.93 -9.41
CA ILE A 91 1.19 14.06 -10.04
C ILE A 91 0.29 14.86 -10.96
N GLY A 92 -0.15 16.06 -10.55
CA GLY A 92 -1.01 16.93 -11.34
C GLY A 92 -0.30 17.70 -12.47
N PHE A 93 1.04 17.64 -12.54
CA PHE A 93 1.79 18.37 -13.56
C PHE A 93 1.40 17.95 -14.99
N GLY A 94 1.01 18.91 -15.80
CA GLY A 94 0.63 18.67 -17.20
C GLY A 94 -0.74 18.01 -17.40
N SER A 95 -1.56 17.81 -16.34
CA SER A 95 -2.84 17.11 -16.40
C SER A 95 -3.77 17.59 -17.52
N ARG A 96 -3.90 18.92 -17.71
CA ARG A 96 -4.73 19.50 -18.79
C ARG A 96 -4.25 19.16 -20.20
N LEU A 97 -2.94 18.97 -20.39
CA LEU A 97 -2.39 18.53 -21.68
C LEU A 97 -2.63 17.03 -21.89
N MET A 98 -2.51 16.25 -20.83
CA MET A 98 -2.69 14.80 -20.86
C MET A 98 -4.14 14.39 -21.13
N GLU A 99 -5.12 15.17 -20.72
CA GLU A 99 -6.54 14.94 -21.02
C GLU A 99 -6.83 14.77 -22.52
N GLN A 100 -6.11 15.53 -23.37
CA GLN A 100 -6.25 15.42 -24.84
C GLN A 100 -5.79 14.05 -25.37
N SER A 101 -4.94 13.36 -24.62
CA SER A 101 -4.47 12.00 -24.93
C SER A 101 -5.27 10.91 -24.21
N GLY A 102 -6.34 11.28 -23.50
CA GLY A 102 -7.18 10.33 -22.76
C GLY A 102 -6.63 9.95 -21.38
N VAL A 103 -5.75 10.78 -20.80
CA VAL A 103 -5.20 10.59 -19.46
C VAL A 103 -5.73 11.67 -18.53
N PHE A 104 -6.52 11.27 -17.55
CA PHE A 104 -7.24 12.14 -16.62
C PHE A 104 -6.64 12.06 -15.22
N VAL A 105 -6.21 13.19 -14.70
CA VAL A 105 -5.42 13.24 -13.46
C VAL A 105 -6.05 14.18 -12.45
N ARG A 106 -6.11 13.75 -11.20
CA ARG A 106 -6.38 14.64 -10.07
C ARG A 106 -5.26 14.48 -9.03
N GLY A 107 -4.25 15.36 -9.12
CA GLY A 107 -3.18 15.43 -8.14
C GLY A 107 -3.61 16.20 -6.91
N GLU A 108 -4.01 17.45 -7.08
CA GLU A 108 -4.44 18.35 -5.99
C GLU A 108 -5.96 18.41 -5.89
N LEU A 109 -6.46 18.55 -4.65
CA LEU A 109 -7.86 18.90 -4.42
C LEU A 109 -8.12 20.32 -4.95
N SER A 110 -9.19 20.47 -5.72
CA SER A 110 -9.69 21.77 -6.20
C SER A 110 -11.17 21.94 -5.86
N ARG A 111 -11.70 23.15 -6.07
CA ARG A 111 -13.14 23.40 -5.94
C ARG A 111 -13.94 22.85 -7.13
N ASP A 112 -13.28 22.61 -8.24
CA ASP A 112 -13.87 21.92 -9.37
C ASP A 112 -13.84 20.42 -9.12
N LEU A 113 -14.99 19.87 -8.76
CA LEU A 113 -15.22 18.46 -8.48
C LEU A 113 -15.99 17.78 -9.64
N SER A 114 -15.99 18.40 -10.81
CA SER A 114 -16.67 17.85 -12.00
C SER A 114 -16.15 16.45 -12.31
N PRO A 115 -17.03 15.48 -12.60
CA PRO A 115 -16.64 14.14 -12.98
C PRO A 115 -15.99 14.11 -14.36
N VAL A 116 -15.15 13.11 -14.59
CA VAL A 116 -14.76 12.69 -15.94
C VAL A 116 -15.87 11.82 -16.50
N ILE A 117 -16.47 12.21 -17.62
CA ILE A 117 -17.57 11.48 -18.26
C ILE A 117 -17.06 10.73 -19.46
N PHE A 118 -17.37 9.44 -19.53
CA PHE A 118 -17.17 8.60 -20.71
C PHE A 118 -18.50 8.12 -21.26
N GLU A 119 -18.51 7.77 -22.53
CA GLU A 119 -19.65 7.17 -23.20
C GLU A 119 -19.29 5.75 -23.64
N ASP A 120 -20.16 4.80 -23.33
CA ASP A 120 -20.07 3.40 -23.80
C ASP A 120 -21.39 2.98 -24.50
N SER A 121 -21.52 1.69 -24.82
CA SER A 121 -22.72 1.16 -25.46
C SER A 121 -24.02 1.32 -24.65
N TYR A 122 -23.92 1.66 -23.36
CA TYR A 122 -25.03 1.84 -22.45
C TYR A 122 -25.31 3.33 -22.14
N GLY A 123 -24.55 4.27 -22.73
CA GLY A 123 -24.63 5.70 -22.49
C GLY A 123 -23.52 6.22 -21.57
N GLU A 124 -23.77 7.34 -20.93
CA GLU A 124 -22.74 8.03 -20.11
C GLU A 124 -22.50 7.34 -18.77
N ILE A 125 -21.21 7.39 -18.34
CA ILE A 125 -20.75 6.97 -17.02
C ILE A 125 -19.77 8.00 -16.49
N ALA A 126 -19.94 8.38 -15.22
CA ALA A 126 -19.14 9.40 -14.55
C ALA A 126 -18.08 8.77 -13.64
N PHE A 127 -16.86 9.29 -13.71
CA PHE A 127 -15.80 8.97 -12.76
C PHE A 127 -15.48 10.21 -11.93
N GLN A 128 -15.74 10.17 -10.62
CA GLN A 128 -15.33 11.21 -9.68
C GLN A 128 -14.01 10.83 -9.02
N LEU A 129 -13.01 11.72 -9.16
CA LEU A 129 -11.65 11.47 -8.74
C LEU A 129 -11.33 12.26 -7.47
N PHE A 130 -11.13 11.55 -6.37
CA PHE A 130 -10.81 12.09 -5.05
C PHE A 130 -9.34 11.77 -4.71
N PRO A 131 -8.38 12.70 -4.90
CA PRO A 131 -7.02 12.48 -4.41
C PRO A 131 -7.03 12.30 -2.89
N TYR A 132 -5.90 11.91 -2.32
CA TYR A 132 -5.77 11.85 -0.85
C TYR A 132 -6.19 13.18 -0.20
N LEU A 133 -7.16 13.11 0.70
CA LEU A 133 -7.82 14.26 1.32
C LEU A 133 -7.30 14.49 2.75
N ASP A 134 -6.19 15.22 2.88
CA ASP A 134 -5.74 15.71 4.18
C ASP A 134 -6.71 16.77 4.73
N PRO A 135 -7.13 16.69 6.02
CA PRO A 135 -8.05 17.65 6.60
C PRO A 135 -7.59 19.12 6.53
N GLY A 136 -6.26 19.37 6.58
CA GLY A 136 -5.69 20.71 6.44
C GLY A 136 -5.88 21.27 5.03
N MET A 137 -5.66 20.42 4.03
CA MET A 137 -5.88 20.77 2.62
C MET A 137 -7.36 21.06 2.35
N VAL A 138 -8.27 20.24 2.87
CA VAL A 138 -9.73 20.45 2.70
C VAL A 138 -10.17 21.77 3.32
N ARG A 139 -9.64 22.14 4.50
CA ARG A 139 -9.90 23.46 5.12
C ARG A 139 -9.45 24.63 4.23
N GLN A 140 -8.32 24.49 3.53
CA GLN A 140 -7.84 25.55 2.65
C GLN A 140 -8.71 25.73 1.40
N VAL A 141 -9.19 24.62 0.83
CA VAL A 141 -10.00 24.66 -0.40
C VAL A 141 -11.45 25.05 -0.13
N PHE A 142 -12.03 24.59 1.00
CA PHE A 142 -13.43 24.79 1.40
C PHE A 142 -13.59 25.50 2.76
N PRO A 143 -13.03 26.70 2.98
CA PRO A 143 -12.96 27.32 4.30
C PRO A 143 -14.35 27.59 4.93
N ALA A 144 -15.32 28.09 4.16
CA ALA A 144 -16.66 28.39 4.67
C ALA A 144 -17.40 27.10 5.12
N SER A 145 -17.38 26.06 4.31
CA SER A 145 -18.02 24.78 4.64
C SER A 145 -17.37 24.08 5.84
N THR A 146 -16.07 24.26 6.04
CA THR A 146 -15.33 23.64 7.17
C THR A 146 -15.60 24.36 8.49
N GLU A 147 -15.87 25.68 8.49
CA GLU A 147 -16.30 26.41 9.67
C GLU A 147 -17.67 25.94 10.15
N GLU A 148 -18.63 25.76 9.22
CA GLU A 148 -19.97 25.28 9.52
C GLU A 148 -19.99 23.82 10.03
N MET A 149 -19.15 22.94 9.47
CA MET A 149 -19.16 21.50 9.79
C MET A 149 -18.28 21.11 10.96
N SER A 150 -17.48 22.00 11.56
CA SER A 150 -16.49 21.65 12.60
C SER A 150 -15.60 20.49 12.17
N LEU A 151 -14.84 20.66 11.09
CA LEU A 151 -13.99 19.62 10.51
C LEU A 151 -12.89 19.21 11.48
N THR A 152 -13.01 18.04 12.10
CA THR A 152 -12.13 17.53 13.14
C THR A 152 -11.15 16.47 12.66
N GLY A 153 -11.45 15.76 11.55
CA GLY A 153 -10.62 14.65 11.07
C GLY A 153 -10.85 14.26 9.62
N PHE A 154 -10.30 13.11 9.27
CA PHE A 154 -10.36 12.55 7.91
C PHE A 154 -11.78 12.22 7.46
N ASN A 155 -12.62 11.72 8.38
CA ASN A 155 -13.98 11.35 8.04
C ASN A 155 -14.81 12.57 7.59
N GLU A 156 -14.76 13.67 8.35
CA GLU A 156 -15.48 14.91 8.03
C GLU A 156 -14.94 15.56 6.76
N ALA A 157 -13.59 15.51 6.57
CA ALA A 157 -12.95 16.03 5.38
C ALA A 157 -13.39 15.29 4.11
N ASN A 158 -13.35 13.95 4.13
CA ASN A 158 -13.80 13.14 3.02
C ASN A 158 -15.31 13.30 2.78
N LYS A 159 -16.12 13.29 3.85
CA LYS A 159 -17.55 13.48 3.75
C LYS A 159 -17.89 14.80 3.08
N LEU A 160 -17.28 15.91 3.49
CA LEU A 160 -17.51 17.22 2.90
C LEU A 160 -17.24 17.21 1.38
N VAL A 161 -16.07 16.70 0.97
CA VAL A 161 -15.67 16.71 -0.45
C VAL A 161 -16.57 15.81 -1.28
N VAL A 162 -16.90 14.61 -0.78
CA VAL A 162 -17.82 13.69 -1.48
C VAL A 162 -19.23 14.27 -1.58
N ASP A 163 -19.76 14.92 -0.54
CA ASP A 163 -21.07 15.57 -0.57
C ASP A 163 -21.10 16.74 -1.57
N GLU A 164 -20.04 17.57 -1.64
CA GLU A 164 -19.92 18.63 -2.64
C GLU A 164 -19.82 18.07 -4.07
N ALA A 165 -19.06 16.98 -4.25
CA ALA A 165 -18.90 16.33 -5.55
C ALA A 165 -20.23 15.75 -6.06
N ARG A 166 -21.08 15.24 -5.19
CA ARG A 166 -22.40 14.74 -5.57
C ARG A 166 -23.33 15.81 -6.12
N LYS A 167 -23.19 17.06 -5.68
CA LYS A 167 -24.04 18.16 -6.19
C LYS A 167 -23.84 18.43 -7.68
N VAL A 168 -22.67 18.05 -8.22
CA VAL A 168 -22.31 18.22 -9.64
C VAL A 168 -22.42 16.90 -10.43
N LEU A 169 -22.75 15.80 -9.78
CA LEU A 169 -23.02 14.53 -10.44
C LEU A 169 -24.46 14.52 -10.98
N PRO A 170 -24.67 14.27 -12.29
CA PRO A 170 -26.04 14.17 -12.83
C PRO A 170 -26.86 13.06 -12.17
N GLU A 171 -28.12 13.33 -11.88
CA GLU A 171 -29.00 12.37 -11.22
C GLU A 171 -29.25 11.15 -12.11
N GLY A 172 -29.12 9.94 -11.53
CA GLY A 172 -29.35 8.68 -12.24
C GLY A 172 -28.24 8.28 -13.20
N MET A 173 -27.14 9.04 -13.27
CA MET A 173 -25.96 8.65 -14.08
C MET A 173 -25.17 7.54 -13.37
N ARG A 174 -24.79 6.50 -14.13
CA ARG A 174 -23.85 5.48 -13.66
C ARG A 174 -22.57 6.15 -13.18
N SER A 175 -22.04 5.74 -12.02
CA SER A 175 -20.96 6.50 -11.39
C SER A 175 -19.96 5.65 -10.63
N VAL A 176 -18.70 6.02 -10.77
CA VAL A 176 -17.55 5.43 -10.06
C VAL A 176 -16.87 6.49 -9.22
N ALA A 177 -16.66 6.22 -7.93
CA ALA A 177 -15.78 7.01 -7.11
C ALA A 177 -14.39 6.39 -7.13
N VAL A 178 -13.35 7.19 -7.37
CA VAL A 178 -11.94 6.79 -7.24
C VAL A 178 -11.37 7.56 -6.08
N ALA A 179 -10.91 6.89 -5.02
CA ALA A 179 -10.46 7.55 -3.81
C ALA A 179 -9.23 6.86 -3.18
N HIS A 180 -8.43 7.66 -2.45
CA HIS A 180 -7.31 7.14 -1.69
C HIS A 180 -7.50 7.49 -0.23
N ALA A 181 -7.99 6.53 0.57
CA ALA A 181 -8.37 6.74 1.96
C ALA A 181 -8.41 5.43 2.74
N PHE A 182 -8.18 5.50 4.06
CA PHE A 182 -8.38 4.36 4.96
C PHE A 182 -9.83 4.28 5.43
N LEU A 183 -10.58 3.31 4.97
CA LEU A 183 -11.96 3.10 5.37
C LEU A 183 -12.07 2.23 6.63
N ALA A 184 -12.98 2.62 7.52
CA ALA A 184 -13.28 1.85 8.74
C ALA A 184 -13.74 0.43 8.39
N GLY A 185 -13.08 -0.57 8.98
CA GLY A 185 -13.30 -1.98 8.70
C GLY A 185 -12.29 -2.59 7.71
N GLY A 186 -11.43 -1.78 7.10
CA GLY A 186 -10.28 -2.27 6.34
C GLY A 186 -9.18 -2.82 7.25
N GLN A 187 -8.38 -3.75 6.73
CA GLN A 187 -7.24 -4.36 7.43
C GLN A 187 -5.93 -3.87 6.83
N GLU A 188 -5.10 -3.26 7.67
CA GLU A 188 -3.75 -2.81 7.31
C GLU A 188 -2.75 -3.98 7.28
N SER A 189 -1.68 -3.82 6.51
CA SER A 189 -0.46 -4.63 6.59
C SER A 189 0.67 -3.81 7.25
N ASP A 190 1.89 -4.37 7.37
CA ASP A 190 3.04 -3.63 7.94
C ASP A 190 3.67 -2.65 6.94
N SER A 191 3.18 -2.59 5.72
CA SER A 191 3.78 -1.80 4.65
C SER A 191 3.09 -0.45 4.39
N GLU A 192 1.86 -0.25 4.91
CA GLU A 192 1.17 1.04 4.85
C GLU A 192 1.78 2.05 5.82
N ARG A 193 1.69 3.33 5.46
CA ARG A 193 2.07 4.43 6.34
C ARG A 193 0.88 4.83 7.21
N PRO A 194 1.01 4.83 8.56
CA PRO A 194 -0.05 5.32 9.44
C PRO A 194 -0.45 6.75 9.08
N LEU A 195 -1.76 7.00 8.89
CA LEU A 195 -2.27 8.33 8.49
C LEU A 195 -2.36 9.33 9.63
N ALA A 196 -2.43 8.86 10.89
CA ALA A 196 -2.56 9.75 12.03
C ALA A 196 -1.83 9.23 13.26
N VAL A 197 -1.16 10.15 13.98
CA VAL A 197 -0.60 9.87 15.29
C VAL A 197 -1.65 10.30 16.33
N GLY A 198 -2.27 9.31 17.00
CA GLY A 198 -3.21 9.56 18.11
C GLY A 198 -4.64 9.97 17.72
N GLY A 199 -5.01 9.86 16.43
CA GLY A 199 -6.38 10.08 15.94
C GLY A 199 -6.85 8.97 15.04
N SER A 200 -8.19 8.84 14.83
CA SER A 200 -8.70 7.88 13.84
C SER A 200 -8.52 8.48 12.45
N GLY A 201 -7.56 7.93 11.67
CA GLY A 201 -7.41 8.24 10.24
C GLY A 201 -8.55 7.66 9.39
N ASN A 202 -9.54 7.02 10.03
CA ASN A 202 -10.57 6.21 9.36
C ASN A 202 -11.69 7.07 8.78
N VAL A 203 -12.11 6.69 7.58
CA VAL A 203 -13.24 7.25 6.86
C VAL A 203 -14.38 6.23 6.88
N GLN A 204 -15.61 6.66 7.15
CA GLN A 204 -16.78 5.76 7.14
C GLN A 204 -17.15 5.37 5.71
N PRO A 205 -17.27 4.06 5.37
CA PRO A 205 -17.62 3.62 4.01
C PRO A 205 -18.94 4.22 3.49
N GLY A 206 -19.89 4.50 4.39
CA GLY A 206 -21.19 5.05 4.08
C GLY A 206 -21.18 6.41 3.37
N ILE A 207 -20.06 7.16 3.41
CA ILE A 207 -19.96 8.42 2.67
C ILE A 207 -20.00 8.21 1.15
N PHE A 208 -19.59 7.03 0.67
CA PHE A 208 -19.61 6.68 -0.76
C PHE A 208 -20.92 6.02 -1.22
N LYS A 209 -21.93 5.92 -0.35
CA LYS A 209 -23.23 5.35 -0.73
C LYS A 209 -23.83 6.12 -1.90
N GLY A 210 -24.24 5.40 -2.96
CA GLY A 210 -24.87 5.96 -4.16
C GLY A 210 -23.97 6.00 -5.39
N TYR A 211 -22.68 5.66 -5.25
CA TYR A 211 -21.84 5.26 -6.37
C TYR A 211 -22.06 3.78 -6.66
N ASP A 212 -22.05 3.38 -7.94
CA ASP A 212 -22.19 1.99 -8.34
C ASP A 212 -20.93 1.20 -7.96
N TYR A 213 -19.75 1.82 -8.11
CA TYR A 213 -18.47 1.25 -7.69
C TYR A 213 -17.56 2.29 -7.01
N VAL A 214 -16.79 1.84 -6.04
CA VAL A 214 -15.79 2.66 -5.33
C VAL A 214 -14.43 2.00 -5.45
N ALA A 215 -13.58 2.58 -6.27
CA ALA A 215 -12.20 2.15 -6.49
C ALA A 215 -11.28 2.81 -5.45
N LEU A 216 -10.76 2.02 -4.52
CA LEU A 216 -9.95 2.50 -3.39
C LEU A 216 -8.49 2.10 -3.53
N GLY A 217 -7.58 3.01 -3.13
CA GLY A 217 -6.19 2.76 -2.80
C GLY A 217 -5.91 3.09 -1.33
N HIS A 218 -4.71 2.81 -0.87
CA HIS A 218 -4.12 2.96 0.45
C HIS A 218 -3.85 1.62 1.15
N LEU A 219 -4.78 0.66 1.13
CA LEU A 219 -4.56 -0.65 1.74
C LEU A 219 -3.98 -1.63 0.72
N HIS A 220 -2.83 -2.20 1.06
CA HIS A 220 -2.04 -3.02 0.14
C HIS A 220 -2.63 -4.42 -0.07
N ASN A 221 -3.49 -4.91 0.82
CA ASN A 221 -4.17 -6.18 0.64
C ASN A 221 -5.49 -5.99 -0.12
N PRO A 222 -5.73 -6.76 -1.21
CA PRO A 222 -7.00 -6.75 -1.92
C PRO A 222 -8.16 -7.13 -0.99
N GLN A 223 -9.11 -6.21 -0.79
CA GLN A 223 -10.22 -6.44 0.15
C GLN A 223 -11.42 -5.56 -0.15
N GLN A 224 -12.61 -6.04 0.23
CA GLN A 224 -13.83 -5.23 0.24
C GLN A 224 -14.09 -4.63 1.63
N VAL A 225 -14.78 -3.50 1.67
CA VAL A 225 -15.19 -2.87 2.93
C VAL A 225 -16.70 -2.61 2.91
N GLY A 226 -17.43 -3.26 3.81
CA GLY A 226 -18.88 -3.18 3.90
C GLY A 226 -19.57 -3.93 2.76
N VAL A 227 -19.73 -3.31 1.59
CA VAL A 227 -20.37 -3.92 0.42
C VAL A 227 -19.38 -4.32 -0.66
N PRO A 228 -19.69 -5.31 -1.54
CA PRO A 228 -18.75 -5.82 -2.55
C PRO A 228 -18.25 -4.78 -3.54
N THR A 229 -19.02 -3.72 -3.78
CA THR A 229 -18.68 -2.65 -4.73
C THR A 229 -17.78 -1.56 -4.16
N VAL A 230 -17.44 -1.61 -2.86
CA VAL A 230 -16.43 -0.75 -2.20
C VAL A 230 -15.17 -1.57 -1.99
N ARG A 231 -14.15 -1.32 -2.81
CA ARG A 231 -13.04 -2.25 -2.98
C ARG A 231 -11.66 -1.58 -2.98
N TYR A 232 -10.71 -2.18 -2.26
CA TYR A 232 -9.28 -2.00 -2.44
C TYR A 232 -8.74 -3.04 -3.42
N SER A 233 -8.08 -2.61 -4.49
CA SER A 233 -7.38 -3.53 -5.40
C SER A 233 -6.12 -4.11 -4.78
N GLY A 234 -5.56 -3.41 -3.81
CA GLY A 234 -4.25 -3.70 -3.24
C GLY A 234 -3.09 -3.22 -4.10
N SER A 235 -1.88 -3.44 -3.59
CA SER A 235 -0.64 -3.07 -4.27
C SER A 235 -0.26 -4.08 -5.36
N LEU A 236 0.58 -3.63 -6.32
CA LEU A 236 1.10 -4.48 -7.42
C LEU A 236 1.89 -5.69 -6.93
N MET A 237 2.69 -5.50 -5.89
CA MET A 237 3.58 -6.50 -5.32
C MET A 237 3.42 -6.51 -3.80
N LYS A 238 3.94 -7.54 -3.16
CA LYS A 238 4.05 -7.61 -1.71
C LYS A 238 5.19 -6.70 -1.25
N TYR A 239 4.90 -5.83 -0.29
CA TYR A 239 5.86 -4.84 0.23
C TYR A 239 6.23 -5.06 1.70
N SER A 240 5.73 -6.16 2.29
CA SER A 240 6.10 -6.61 3.63
C SER A 240 6.02 -8.14 3.74
N PHE A 241 6.72 -8.72 4.72
CA PHE A 241 6.67 -10.16 4.93
C PHE A 241 5.35 -10.65 5.52
N ASN A 242 4.52 -9.81 6.12
CA ASN A 242 3.18 -10.23 6.55
C ASN A 242 2.17 -10.28 5.41
N GLU A 243 2.50 -9.75 4.24
CA GLU A 243 1.76 -9.96 3.00
C GLU A 243 2.12 -11.26 2.26
N ALA A 244 3.10 -12.04 2.77
CA ALA A 244 3.62 -13.24 2.08
C ALA A 244 2.55 -14.28 1.70
N GLN A 245 1.41 -14.31 2.41
CA GLN A 245 0.29 -15.22 2.17
C GLN A 245 -0.86 -14.59 1.35
N THR A 246 -0.71 -13.32 0.93
CA THR A 246 -1.74 -12.61 0.18
C THR A 246 -1.39 -12.58 -1.29
N ASP A 247 -2.27 -13.08 -2.14
CA ASP A 247 -2.10 -12.94 -3.58
C ASP A 247 -2.39 -11.50 -4.01
N LYS A 248 -1.50 -10.92 -4.79
CA LYS A 248 -1.69 -9.59 -5.39
C LYS A 248 -2.42 -9.71 -6.71
N CYS A 249 -3.32 -8.78 -6.97
CA CYS A 249 -4.17 -8.80 -8.15
C CYS A 249 -4.50 -7.39 -8.64
N VAL A 250 -5.07 -7.32 -9.82
CA VAL A 250 -5.87 -6.19 -10.28
C VAL A 250 -7.32 -6.61 -10.40
N SER A 251 -8.26 -5.68 -10.21
CA SER A 251 -9.69 -5.95 -10.36
C SER A 251 -10.14 -5.51 -11.75
N VAL A 252 -10.63 -6.44 -12.57
CA VAL A 252 -11.37 -6.14 -13.79
C VAL A 252 -12.83 -5.94 -13.42
N VAL A 253 -13.38 -4.78 -13.74
CA VAL A 253 -14.71 -4.33 -13.32
C VAL A 253 -15.55 -4.06 -14.56
N ASP A 254 -16.75 -4.64 -14.61
CA ASP A 254 -17.77 -4.34 -15.61
C ASP A 254 -18.96 -3.68 -14.94
N ILE A 255 -19.40 -2.54 -15.49
CA ILE A 255 -20.64 -1.85 -15.08
C ILE A 255 -21.58 -1.84 -16.29
N ASP A 256 -22.73 -2.46 -16.14
CA ASP A 256 -23.76 -2.54 -17.20
C ASP A 256 -24.62 -1.26 -17.32
N GLY A 257 -25.66 -1.30 -18.14
CA GLY A 257 -26.54 -0.16 -18.38
C GLY A 257 -27.41 0.23 -17.18
N GLU A 258 -27.64 -0.67 -16.25
CA GLU A 258 -28.46 -0.50 -15.06
C GLU A 258 -27.62 -0.11 -13.82
N GLY A 259 -26.27 -0.05 -13.99
CA GLY A 259 -25.32 0.22 -12.90
C GLY A 259 -24.94 -1.03 -12.10
N GLU A 260 -25.35 -2.22 -12.55
CA GLU A 260 -24.95 -3.46 -11.88
C GLU A 260 -23.48 -3.77 -12.16
N VAL A 261 -22.77 -4.12 -11.09
CA VAL A 261 -21.32 -4.33 -11.10
C VAL A 261 -20.98 -5.80 -11.05
N SER A 262 -20.23 -6.28 -12.04
CA SER A 262 -19.50 -7.55 -11.97
C SER A 262 -18.00 -7.31 -11.89
N ARG A 263 -17.29 -8.18 -11.20
CA ARG A 263 -15.84 -8.03 -10.96
C ARG A 263 -15.12 -9.36 -10.96
N GLU A 264 -13.93 -9.37 -11.55
CA GLU A 264 -12.98 -10.46 -11.52
C GLU A 264 -11.63 -9.95 -11.01
N ASP A 265 -11.02 -10.65 -10.05
CA ASP A 265 -9.67 -10.33 -9.56
C ASP A 265 -8.67 -11.22 -10.29
N ILE A 266 -7.78 -10.62 -11.07
CA ILE A 266 -6.76 -11.34 -11.85
C ILE A 266 -5.43 -11.23 -11.11
N PRO A 267 -4.85 -12.38 -10.69
CA PRO A 267 -3.62 -12.38 -9.93
C PRO A 267 -2.43 -11.87 -10.75
N LEU A 268 -1.51 -11.21 -10.06
CA LEU A 268 -0.22 -10.77 -10.58
C LEU A 268 0.89 -11.60 -9.95
N HIS A 269 1.82 -12.07 -10.78
CA HIS A 269 2.92 -12.95 -10.36
C HIS A 269 4.27 -12.29 -10.66
N PRO A 270 4.89 -11.58 -9.70
CA PRO A 270 6.19 -10.96 -9.90
C PRO A 270 7.27 -12.02 -10.17
N ALA A 271 8.32 -11.65 -10.90
CA ALA A 271 9.44 -12.53 -11.18
C ALA A 271 10.15 -13.01 -9.91
N ARG A 272 10.16 -12.16 -8.87
CA ARG A 272 10.62 -12.47 -7.52
C ARG A 272 9.48 -12.16 -6.54
N ASP A 273 8.99 -13.19 -5.86
CA ASP A 273 7.93 -13.04 -4.86
C ASP A 273 8.50 -12.79 -3.47
N VAL A 274 7.66 -12.33 -2.54
CA VAL A 274 8.00 -12.18 -1.12
C VAL A 274 7.45 -13.38 -0.37
N ARG A 275 8.34 -14.15 0.26
CA ARG A 275 7.99 -15.41 0.91
C ARG A 275 8.54 -15.49 2.34
N ARG A 276 7.80 -16.18 3.20
CA ARG A 276 8.27 -16.62 4.50
C ARG A 276 8.46 -18.14 4.49
N ILE A 277 9.64 -18.59 4.91
CA ILE A 277 9.93 -20.01 5.12
C ILE A 277 10.19 -20.25 6.61
N ARG A 278 9.75 -21.40 7.12
CA ARG A 278 9.91 -21.75 8.53
C ARG A 278 10.40 -23.18 8.67
N GLY A 279 11.47 -23.40 9.44
CA GLY A 279 12.04 -24.73 9.66
C GLY A 279 13.33 -24.67 10.44
N GLU A 280 13.92 -25.84 10.70
CA GLU A 280 15.29 -25.95 11.21
C GLU A 280 16.28 -25.60 10.11
N PHE A 281 17.38 -24.98 10.46
CA PHE A 281 18.40 -24.52 9.52
C PHE A 281 18.87 -25.60 8.55
N GLU A 282 19.22 -26.80 9.10
CA GLU A 282 19.67 -27.93 8.28
C GLU A 282 18.59 -28.42 7.31
N SER A 283 17.35 -28.45 7.74
CA SER A 283 16.22 -28.83 6.87
C SER A 283 16.01 -27.81 5.75
N ILE A 284 16.06 -26.51 6.05
CA ILE A 284 15.94 -25.45 5.05
C ILE A 284 17.08 -25.53 4.03
N LEU A 285 18.29 -25.87 4.47
CA LEU A 285 19.46 -25.94 3.60
C LEU A 285 19.47 -27.18 2.70
N SER A 286 19.08 -28.35 3.23
CA SER A 286 19.26 -29.66 2.62
C SER A 286 18.03 -30.24 1.91
N ASP A 287 16.83 -29.83 2.29
CA ASP A 287 15.58 -30.34 1.70
C ASP A 287 15.11 -29.43 0.56
N ASP A 288 15.51 -29.75 -0.68
CA ASP A 288 15.08 -29.01 -1.87
C ASP A 288 13.62 -29.28 -2.27
N THR A 289 13.00 -30.29 -1.71
CA THR A 289 11.58 -30.58 -1.97
C THR A 289 10.69 -29.64 -1.15
N ALA A 290 10.97 -29.51 0.14
CA ALA A 290 10.23 -28.62 1.04
C ALA A 290 10.61 -27.15 0.86
N TYR A 291 11.90 -26.91 0.54
CA TYR A 291 12.48 -25.57 0.40
C TYR A 291 13.29 -25.48 -0.91
N PRO A 292 12.63 -25.43 -2.08
CA PRO A 292 13.32 -25.34 -3.36
C PRO A 292 14.16 -24.07 -3.46
N PRO A 293 15.35 -24.09 -4.10
CA PRO A 293 16.12 -22.89 -4.40
C PRO A 293 15.26 -21.85 -5.14
N SER A 294 15.44 -20.58 -4.79
CA SER A 294 14.60 -19.51 -5.34
C SER A 294 15.31 -18.16 -5.27
N GLU A 295 15.03 -17.31 -6.27
CA GLU A 295 15.43 -15.89 -6.31
C GLU A 295 14.45 -14.97 -5.55
N ASP A 296 13.42 -15.52 -4.91
CA ASP A 296 12.44 -14.75 -4.14
C ASP A 296 13.06 -14.00 -2.97
N TYR A 297 12.39 -12.94 -2.54
CA TYR A 297 12.72 -12.19 -1.33
C TYR A 297 12.25 -12.98 -0.10
N ILE A 298 13.19 -13.50 0.68
CA ILE A 298 12.87 -14.49 1.71
C ILE A 298 13.14 -13.97 3.12
N GLN A 299 12.16 -14.18 4.00
CA GLN A 299 12.35 -14.22 5.44
C GLN A 299 12.39 -15.67 5.91
N ALA A 300 13.46 -16.06 6.64
CA ALA A 300 13.55 -17.37 7.26
C ALA A 300 13.27 -17.28 8.77
N ASP A 301 12.24 -17.99 9.22
CA ASP A 301 11.88 -18.17 10.64
C ASP A 301 12.49 -19.50 11.13
N LEU A 302 13.69 -19.42 11.73
CA LEU A 302 14.42 -20.60 12.21
C LEU A 302 13.84 -21.14 13.51
N THR A 303 13.55 -22.43 13.52
CA THR A 303 13.01 -23.15 14.70
C THR A 303 14.09 -23.77 15.56
N ASP A 304 15.35 -23.59 15.21
CA ASP A 304 16.51 -24.08 15.97
C ASP A 304 16.52 -23.54 17.40
N LYS A 305 16.76 -24.42 18.36
CA LYS A 305 16.88 -24.08 19.79
C LYS A 305 18.26 -23.50 20.17
N ARG A 306 19.21 -23.51 19.23
CA ARG A 306 20.56 -22.98 19.39
C ARG A 306 20.93 -22.10 18.19
N ARG A 307 21.77 -21.10 18.43
CA ARG A 307 22.29 -20.27 17.33
C ARG A 307 23.21 -21.09 16.45
N VAL A 308 23.00 -21.01 15.14
CA VAL A 308 23.88 -21.54 14.11
C VAL A 308 24.81 -20.40 13.66
N LEU A 309 26.06 -20.71 13.40
CA LEU A 309 27.04 -19.74 12.92
C LEU A 309 26.90 -19.50 11.40
N ASN A 310 27.16 -18.27 10.97
CA ASN A 310 27.19 -17.89 9.54
C ASN A 310 25.93 -18.26 8.76
N VAL A 311 24.77 -18.29 9.42
CA VAL A 311 23.48 -18.71 8.84
C VAL A 311 23.16 -17.94 7.55
N GLN A 312 23.31 -16.61 7.57
CA GLN A 312 22.98 -15.77 6.42
C GLN A 312 23.83 -16.11 5.19
N GLU A 313 25.13 -16.32 5.38
CA GLU A 313 26.05 -16.67 4.29
C GLU A 313 25.71 -18.04 3.68
N GLN A 314 25.39 -19.00 4.55
CA GLN A 314 25.05 -20.36 4.11
C GLN A 314 23.69 -20.37 3.35
N LEU A 315 22.67 -19.71 3.90
CA LEU A 315 21.36 -19.63 3.26
C LEU A 315 21.39 -18.85 1.94
N ARG A 316 22.26 -17.84 1.79
CA ARG A 316 22.44 -17.09 0.54
C ARG A 316 22.87 -17.94 -0.65
N ARG A 317 23.50 -19.07 -0.42
CA ARG A 317 23.87 -19.99 -1.52
C ARG A 317 22.66 -20.63 -2.16
N LYS A 318 21.57 -20.82 -1.39
CA LYS A 318 20.31 -21.40 -1.85
C LYS A 318 19.26 -20.34 -2.15
N PHE A 319 19.27 -19.25 -1.38
CA PHE A 319 18.35 -18.12 -1.45
C PHE A 319 19.14 -16.81 -1.53
N PRO A 320 19.60 -16.38 -2.72
CA PRO A 320 20.46 -15.19 -2.86
C PRO A 320 19.85 -13.92 -2.24
N ASN A 321 18.52 -13.81 -2.30
CA ASN A 321 17.75 -12.68 -1.77
C ASN A 321 17.13 -12.95 -0.39
N ILE A 322 17.83 -13.68 0.49
CA ILE A 322 17.43 -13.78 1.89
C ILE A 322 17.62 -12.44 2.58
N MET A 323 16.51 -11.83 3.02
CA MET A 323 16.44 -10.47 3.55
C MET A 323 16.51 -10.43 5.08
N HIS A 324 15.81 -11.38 5.72
CA HIS A 324 15.66 -11.40 7.16
C HIS A 324 15.71 -12.82 7.71
N ILE A 325 16.37 -12.97 8.88
CA ILE A 325 16.43 -14.23 9.62
C ILE A 325 15.88 -13.98 11.02
N ASN A 326 14.79 -14.67 11.33
CA ASN A 326 14.16 -14.62 12.64
C ASN A 326 14.42 -15.92 13.39
N TRP A 327 14.73 -15.82 14.68
CA TRP A 327 15.04 -16.96 15.55
C TRP A 327 13.82 -17.36 16.39
N ALA A 328 12.80 -17.93 15.73
CA ALA A 328 11.53 -18.32 16.36
C ALA A 328 11.74 -19.38 17.46
N GLY A 329 12.65 -20.34 17.26
CA GLY A 329 12.94 -21.37 18.26
C GLY A 329 13.60 -20.84 19.53
N LEU A 330 14.45 -19.82 19.42
CA LEU A 330 15.07 -19.17 20.58
C LEU A 330 14.08 -18.27 21.33
N ALA A 331 13.13 -17.65 20.64
CA ALA A 331 12.07 -16.87 21.26
C ALA A 331 11.16 -17.76 22.11
N ALA A 332 10.74 -18.92 21.58
CA ALA A 332 9.91 -19.90 22.29
C ALA A 332 10.60 -20.45 23.55
N VAL A 333 11.91 -20.76 23.48
CA VAL A 333 12.69 -21.22 24.65
C VAL A 333 12.77 -20.14 25.74
N ARG A 334 12.82 -18.87 25.38
CA ARG A 334 12.82 -17.75 26.33
C ARG A 334 11.46 -17.56 27.01
N GLU A 335 10.38 -17.74 26.28
CA GLU A 335 9.03 -17.70 26.84
C GLU A 335 8.78 -18.88 27.82
N ASP A 336 9.22 -20.10 27.48
CA ASP A 336 9.11 -21.28 28.35
C ASP A 336 9.97 -21.17 29.63
N MET A 337 11.01 -20.37 29.63
CA MET A 337 11.88 -20.17 30.80
C MET A 337 11.40 -19.05 31.75
N ASP A 338 10.24 -18.47 31.54
CA ASP A 338 9.67 -17.38 32.37
C ASP A 338 10.63 -16.18 32.55
N LEU A 339 11.56 -15.98 31.59
CA LEU A 339 12.40 -14.82 31.56
C LEU A 339 11.54 -13.63 31.10
N PRO A 340 11.44 -12.56 31.89
CA PRO A 340 10.53 -11.46 31.59
C PRO A 340 10.87 -10.88 30.22
N THR A 341 9.93 -11.10 29.27
CA THR A 341 9.93 -10.38 28.00
C THR A 341 9.55 -8.94 28.32
N HIS A 342 10.53 -8.05 28.43
CA HIS A 342 10.24 -6.63 28.55
C HIS A 342 9.56 -6.17 27.26
N LYS A 343 8.23 -6.15 27.29
CA LYS A 343 7.39 -5.48 26.31
C LYS A 343 7.84 -4.02 26.23
N GLY A 344 8.03 -3.52 25.01
CA GLY A 344 8.57 -2.18 24.75
C GLY A 344 7.83 -1.00 25.41
N MET A 345 6.73 -1.24 26.13
CA MET A 345 6.00 -0.20 26.88
C MET A 345 6.70 0.20 28.21
N GLU A 346 7.45 -0.70 28.87
CA GLU A 346 8.12 -0.33 30.14
C GLU A 346 9.43 0.45 29.93
N ARG A 347 10.09 0.29 28.77
CA ARG A 347 11.32 1.04 28.46
C ARG A 347 11.14 2.55 28.32
N GLN A 348 9.94 3.05 28.09
CA GLN A 348 9.67 4.51 27.97
C GLN A 348 9.58 5.21 29.35
N GLN A 349 9.46 4.47 30.43
CA GLN A 349 9.33 5.02 31.79
C GLN A 349 10.61 4.92 32.64
N LEU A 350 11.64 4.21 32.13
CA LEU A 350 12.91 4.08 32.83
C LEU A 350 13.82 5.28 32.57
N THR A 351 14.55 5.73 33.59
CA THR A 351 15.61 6.73 33.42
C THR A 351 16.74 6.15 32.57
N ASP A 352 17.61 6.99 32.02
CA ASP A 352 18.74 6.53 31.20
C ASP A 352 19.73 5.70 32.01
N GLU A 353 19.89 6.00 33.29
CA GLU A 353 20.66 5.22 34.25
C GLU A 353 20.07 3.81 34.44
N GLU A 354 18.75 3.70 34.65
CA GLU A 354 18.07 2.40 34.78
C GLU A 354 18.17 1.56 33.50
N LYS A 355 18.07 2.19 32.33
CA LYS A 355 18.29 1.52 31.03
C LYS A 355 19.70 0.98 30.89
N PHE A 356 20.70 1.75 31.33
CA PHE A 356 22.10 1.33 31.28
C PHE A 356 22.41 0.22 32.27
N HIS A 357 21.90 0.28 33.50
CA HIS A 357 22.00 -0.81 34.47
C HIS A 357 21.41 -2.12 33.93
N GLN A 358 20.25 -2.05 33.30
CA GLN A 358 19.62 -3.19 32.69
C GLN A 358 20.44 -3.77 31.55
N PHE A 359 20.94 -2.90 30.65
CA PHE A 359 21.81 -3.29 29.54
C PHE A 359 23.10 -3.96 30.03
N PHE A 360 23.74 -3.39 31.06
CA PHE A 360 24.96 -3.94 31.64
C PHE A 360 24.71 -5.34 32.20
N ARG A 361 23.65 -5.52 33.00
CA ARG A 361 23.26 -6.83 33.52
C ARG A 361 22.96 -7.87 32.43
N GLU A 362 22.28 -7.46 31.36
CA GLU A 362 21.96 -8.34 30.22
C GLU A 362 23.24 -8.77 29.47
N LYS A 363 24.22 -7.90 29.35
CA LYS A 363 25.46 -8.16 28.60
C LYS A 363 26.53 -8.86 29.41
N MET A 364 26.72 -8.46 30.65
CA MET A 364 27.80 -8.95 31.52
C MET A 364 27.34 -10.12 32.39
N GLY A 365 26.04 -10.40 32.52
CA GLY A 365 25.52 -11.48 33.36
C GLY A 365 25.68 -11.24 34.86
N ARG A 366 26.04 -10.01 35.32
CA ARG A 366 26.18 -9.59 36.71
C ARG A 366 25.72 -8.15 36.92
N GLU A 367 25.46 -7.78 38.15
CA GLU A 367 25.22 -6.39 38.52
C GLU A 367 26.52 -5.55 38.48
N MET A 368 26.38 -4.24 38.31
CA MET A 368 27.48 -3.29 38.38
C MET A 368 28.00 -3.18 39.82
N ASP A 369 29.31 -3.11 39.99
CA ASP A 369 29.95 -2.81 41.28
C ASP A 369 29.88 -1.28 41.60
N GLU A 370 30.40 -0.91 42.79
CA GLU A 370 30.33 0.49 43.24
C GLU A 370 31.20 1.45 42.40
N GLU A 371 32.32 0.98 41.87
CA GLU A 371 33.21 1.80 41.04
C GLU A 371 32.57 2.02 39.65
N GLU A 372 31.96 0.97 39.06
CA GLU A 372 31.26 1.04 37.78
C GLU A 372 30.02 1.95 37.87
N ARG A 373 29.28 1.94 38.99
CA ARG A 373 28.15 2.87 39.23
C ARG A 373 28.61 4.32 39.39
N ALA A 374 29.74 4.55 40.04
CA ALA A 374 30.26 5.91 40.23
C ALA A 374 30.66 6.55 38.89
N VAL A 375 31.18 5.77 37.93
CA VAL A 375 31.50 6.26 36.57
C VAL A 375 30.26 6.60 35.74
N LEU A 376 29.13 6.00 36.04
CA LEU A 376 27.87 6.29 35.34
C LEU A 376 27.15 7.56 35.84
N ALA A 377 27.44 7.96 37.09
CA ALA A 377 26.80 9.09 37.76
C ALA A 377 27.48 10.45 37.49
N ASP A 378 28.70 10.44 36.88
CA ASP A 378 29.42 11.61 36.39
C ASP A 378 29.11 11.88 34.89
#